data_dd2ce17bab5a0250b9858e3867b29fec
#
_entry.id   dd2ce17bab5a0250b9858e3867b29fec
#
_cell.length_a   1.000
_cell.length_b   1.000
_cell.length_c   1.000
_cell.angle_alpha   90.00
_cell.angle_beta   90.00
_cell.angle_gamma   90.00
#
_symmetry.space_group_name_H-M   'P 1'
#
loop_
_entity.id
_entity.type
_entity.pdbx_description
1 polymer ?
#
loop_
_entity_poly.entity_id
_entity_poly.type
_entity_poly.pdbx_seq_one_letter_code
_entity_poly.pdbx_strand_id
1 'polypeptide(L)'
;MVDLLGAWLLVECVNYRDGEPTRTFGDPPSGQIQYTVDGRMGAFLMDPDWAARGAVPADSFTEFFAYGGTWSREGDLVRHQILFSSVPTRVGTAFERRVRVIDADTIVLETTPEVSKSGKTYVTCLTWKRVSALA
;
A
#
# COMPACT_ATOMS: atom_id res chain seq x y z
N MET A 1 3.09 -7.20 19.41
CA MET A 1 3.22 -6.51 18.11
C MET A 1 2.99 -7.51 16.99
N VAL A 2 2.22 -7.13 15.98
CA VAL A 2 1.90 -8.04 14.87
C VAL A 2 3.14 -8.27 14.01
N ASP A 3 3.38 -9.53 13.64
CA ASP A 3 4.40 -9.92 12.67
C ASP A 3 3.89 -9.62 11.26
N LEU A 4 4.71 -8.94 10.45
CA LEU A 4 4.34 -8.59 9.08
C LEU A 4 4.63 -9.70 8.06
N LEU A 5 5.39 -10.73 8.42
CA LEU A 5 5.78 -11.78 7.47
C LEU A 5 4.56 -12.45 6.83
N GLY A 6 4.69 -12.75 5.55
CA GLY A 6 3.65 -13.40 4.75
C GLY A 6 2.91 -12.42 3.84
N ALA A 7 1.75 -12.83 3.39
CA ALA A 7 0.95 -12.08 2.42
C ALA A 7 -0.30 -11.50 3.06
N TRP A 8 -0.68 -10.32 2.58
CA TRP A 8 -1.84 -9.56 3.04
C TRP A 8 -2.63 -9.09 1.83
N LEU A 9 -3.95 -9.12 1.90
CA LEU A 9 -4.82 -8.62 0.84
C LEU A 9 -5.35 -7.24 1.20
N LEU A 10 -5.43 -6.37 0.19
CA LEU A 10 -5.92 -5.01 0.35
C LEU A 10 -7.45 -5.02 0.52
N VAL A 11 -7.91 -4.40 1.60
CA VAL A 11 -9.33 -4.30 1.93
C VAL A 11 -9.87 -2.93 1.60
N GLU A 12 -9.08 -1.90 1.88
CA GLU A 12 -9.52 -0.50 1.74
C GLU A 12 -8.31 0.38 1.55
N CYS A 13 -8.45 1.39 0.70
CA CYS A 13 -7.43 2.42 0.53
C CYS A 13 -8.11 3.77 0.52
N VAL A 14 -7.85 4.58 1.55
CA VAL A 14 -8.47 5.88 1.71
C VAL A 14 -7.39 6.96 1.81
N ASN A 15 -7.48 7.95 0.94
CA ASN A 15 -6.65 9.13 1.01
C ASN A 15 -7.43 10.23 1.72
N TYR A 16 -6.85 10.80 2.79
CA TYR A 16 -7.45 11.90 3.53
C TYR A 16 -6.74 13.18 3.12
N ARG A 17 -7.50 14.11 2.55
CA ARG A 17 -7.04 15.45 2.21
C ARG A 17 -7.64 16.43 3.20
N ASP A 18 -6.82 16.98 4.10
CA ASP A 18 -7.28 17.81 5.24
C ASP A 18 -8.42 17.14 6.01
N GLY A 19 -8.32 15.82 6.20
CA GLY A 19 -9.33 15.03 6.89
C GLY A 19 -10.50 14.57 6.04
N GLU A 20 -10.61 15.00 4.77
CA GLU A 20 -11.68 14.57 3.88
C GLU A 20 -11.29 13.30 3.13
N PRO A 21 -12.08 12.22 3.25
CA PRO A 21 -11.73 10.93 2.66
C PRO A 21 -12.03 10.89 1.16
N THR A 22 -11.14 10.24 0.41
CA THR A 22 -11.34 9.84 -0.97
C THR A 22 -10.82 8.42 -1.13
N ARG A 23 -11.63 7.52 -1.67
CA ARG A 23 -11.20 6.16 -1.91
C ARG A 23 -10.38 6.10 -3.18
N THR A 24 -9.22 5.42 -3.09
CA THR A 24 -8.33 5.22 -4.23
C THR A 24 -8.25 3.72 -4.56
N PHE A 25 -7.94 3.38 -5.80
CA PHE A 25 -7.93 2.02 -6.34
C PHE A 25 -9.32 1.36 -6.29
N GLY A 26 -10.40 2.16 -6.33
CA GLY A 26 -11.77 1.64 -6.31
C GLY A 26 -12.31 1.35 -4.91
N ASP A 27 -13.55 0.87 -4.87
CA ASP A 27 -14.25 0.54 -3.62
C ASP A 27 -15.15 -0.69 -3.85
N PRO A 28 -14.68 -1.89 -3.46
CA PRO A 28 -13.41 -2.19 -2.83
C PRO A 28 -12.25 -2.19 -3.83
N PRO A 29 -11.03 -1.91 -3.34
CA PRO A 29 -9.84 -2.06 -4.16
C PRO A 29 -9.43 -3.53 -4.25
N SER A 30 -8.46 -3.82 -5.11
CA SER A 30 -7.82 -5.12 -5.20
C SER A 30 -6.33 -4.95 -5.00
N GLY A 31 -5.69 -5.88 -4.32
CA GLY A 31 -4.25 -5.79 -4.13
C GLY A 31 -3.71 -6.77 -3.12
N GLN A 32 -2.39 -6.83 -3.09
CA GLN A 32 -1.64 -7.73 -2.23
C GLN A 32 -0.32 -7.09 -1.85
N ILE A 33 0.10 -7.30 -0.63
CA ILE A 33 1.45 -6.99 -0.20
C ILE A 33 2.02 -8.24 0.47
N GLN A 34 3.31 -8.51 0.23
CA GLN A 34 3.98 -9.62 0.90
C GLN A 34 5.35 -9.17 1.43
N TYR A 35 5.70 -9.75 2.57
CA TYR A 35 6.97 -9.54 3.23
C TYR A 35 7.63 -10.89 3.46
N THR A 36 8.88 -11.02 3.04
CA THR A 36 9.63 -12.27 3.22
C THR A 36 10.62 -12.15 4.38
N VAL A 37 11.01 -13.32 4.93
CA VAL A 37 11.90 -13.38 6.08
C VAL A 37 13.30 -12.88 5.74
N ASP A 38 13.70 -12.95 4.47
CA ASP A 38 15.01 -12.49 4.00
C ASP A 38 15.03 -11.00 3.62
N GLY A 39 14.00 -10.23 4.01
CA GLY A 39 13.98 -8.78 3.88
C GLY A 39 13.50 -8.27 2.53
N ARG A 40 12.78 -9.07 1.76
CA ARG A 40 12.19 -8.64 0.48
C ARG A 40 10.71 -8.37 0.64
N MET A 41 10.18 -7.51 -0.21
CA MET A 41 8.75 -7.21 -0.25
C MET A 41 8.29 -6.90 -1.66
N GLY A 42 6.99 -7.07 -1.89
CA GLY A 42 6.32 -6.65 -3.11
C GLY A 42 4.91 -6.22 -2.82
N ALA A 43 4.40 -5.24 -3.56
CA ALA A 43 3.04 -4.73 -3.39
C ALA A 43 2.40 -4.49 -4.75
N PHE A 44 1.12 -4.84 -4.84
CA PHE A 44 0.29 -4.67 -6.03
C PHE A 44 -1.02 -4.05 -5.60
N LEU A 45 -1.38 -2.93 -6.21
CA LEU A 45 -2.63 -2.23 -5.93
C LEU A 45 -3.34 -1.97 -7.26
N MET A 46 -4.63 -2.30 -7.32
CA MET A 46 -5.37 -2.23 -8.57
C MET A 46 -6.81 -1.81 -8.31
N ASP A 47 -7.32 -0.98 -9.20
CA ASP A 47 -8.74 -0.69 -9.29
C ASP A 47 -9.39 -1.81 -10.12
N PRO A 48 -10.31 -2.61 -9.54
CA PRO A 48 -10.98 -3.67 -10.31
C PRO A 48 -11.75 -3.17 -11.52
N ASP A 49 -12.29 -1.96 -11.47
CA ASP A 49 -13.01 -1.38 -12.62
C ASP A 49 -12.07 -1.13 -13.80
N TRP A 50 -10.82 -0.73 -13.51
CA TRP A 50 -9.81 -0.62 -14.56
C TRP A 50 -9.55 -1.98 -15.21
N ALA A 51 -9.37 -3.03 -14.41
CA ALA A 51 -9.14 -4.38 -14.93
C ALA A 51 -10.33 -4.86 -15.77
N ALA A 52 -11.56 -4.51 -15.38
CA ALA A 52 -12.76 -4.90 -16.10
C ALA A 52 -12.88 -4.22 -17.48
N ARG A 53 -12.19 -3.11 -17.70
CA ARG A 53 -12.17 -2.43 -19.03
C ARG A 53 -11.31 -3.18 -20.05
N GLY A 54 -10.57 -4.20 -19.64
CA GLY A 54 -9.80 -5.05 -20.53
C GLY A 54 -8.48 -4.42 -20.97
N ALA A 55 -8.23 -4.32 -22.27
CA ALA A 55 -6.93 -3.98 -22.83
C ALA A 55 -6.54 -2.49 -22.73
N VAL A 56 -7.21 -1.70 -21.90
CA VAL A 56 -6.89 -0.27 -21.73
C VAL A 56 -5.70 -0.12 -20.78
N PRO A 57 -4.60 0.56 -21.19
CA PRO A 57 -3.50 0.84 -20.28
C PRO A 57 -3.96 1.72 -19.09
N ALA A 58 -3.25 1.61 -17.97
CA ALA A 58 -3.54 2.45 -16.82
C ALA A 58 -3.16 3.90 -17.12
N ASP A 59 -4.10 4.83 -16.90
CA ASP A 59 -3.88 6.26 -17.11
C ASP A 59 -3.20 6.92 -15.91
N SER A 60 -3.30 6.30 -14.73
CA SER A 60 -2.70 6.83 -13.51
C SER A 60 -2.29 5.68 -12.59
N PHE A 61 -1.42 6.00 -11.62
CA PHE A 61 -1.02 5.00 -10.62
C PHE A 61 -2.18 4.55 -9.72
N THR A 62 -3.28 5.32 -9.65
CA THR A 62 -4.45 4.94 -8.85
C THR A 62 -5.31 3.86 -9.53
N GLU A 63 -5.03 3.54 -10.79
CA GLU A 63 -5.64 2.41 -11.48
C GLU A 63 -4.84 1.14 -11.31
N PHE A 64 -3.51 1.24 -11.39
CA PHE A 64 -2.60 0.14 -11.14
C PHE A 64 -1.25 0.67 -10.66
N PHE A 65 -0.78 0.16 -9.53
CA PHE A 65 0.53 0.49 -8.98
C PHE A 65 1.17 -0.78 -8.44
N ALA A 66 2.36 -1.10 -8.95
CA ALA A 66 3.15 -2.22 -8.47
C ALA A 66 4.55 -1.74 -8.12
N TYR A 67 5.06 -2.19 -7.00
CA TYR A 67 6.44 -1.92 -6.62
C TYR A 67 6.97 -3.04 -5.73
N GLY A 68 8.28 -3.10 -5.63
CA GLY A 68 8.94 -4.07 -4.78
C GLY A 68 10.36 -3.67 -4.47
N GLY A 69 10.96 -4.39 -3.55
CA GLY A 69 12.32 -4.14 -3.12
C GLY A 69 12.61 -4.81 -1.80
N THR A 70 13.19 -4.05 -0.87
CA THR A 70 13.53 -4.53 0.46
C THR A 70 12.69 -3.84 1.51
N TRP A 71 12.58 -4.44 2.69
CA TRP A 71 11.86 -3.84 3.79
C TRP A 71 12.63 -3.97 5.09
N SER A 72 12.37 -3.05 5.98
CA SER A 72 12.86 -3.07 7.34
C SER A 72 11.79 -2.52 8.27
N ARG A 73 11.89 -2.82 9.53
CA ARG A 73 10.92 -2.39 10.52
C ARG A 73 11.63 -1.94 11.78
N GLU A 74 11.18 -0.82 12.32
CA GLU A 74 11.63 -0.30 13.60
C GLU A 74 10.40 0.10 14.42
N GLY A 75 10.03 -0.75 15.37
CA GLY A 75 8.80 -0.57 16.14
C GLY A 75 7.55 -0.63 15.24
N ASP A 76 6.77 0.43 15.24
CA ASP A 76 5.57 0.56 14.41
C ASP A 76 5.84 1.20 13.05
N LEU A 77 7.09 1.51 12.73
CA LEU A 77 7.48 2.10 11.46
C LEU A 77 8.07 1.05 10.54
N VAL A 78 7.46 0.84 9.38
CA VAL A 78 7.95 -0.03 8.33
C VAL A 78 8.44 0.82 7.16
N ARG A 79 9.58 0.43 6.58
CA ARG A 79 10.19 1.12 5.45
C ARG A 79 10.27 0.17 4.26
N HIS A 80 9.76 0.61 3.12
CA HIS A 80 9.90 -0.08 1.83
C HIS A 80 10.91 0.66 0.99
N GLN A 81 12.06 0.06 0.73
CA GLN A 81 13.04 0.59 -0.21
C GLN A 81 12.66 0.10 -1.60
N ILE A 82 12.33 1.00 -2.50
CA ILE A 82 11.77 0.66 -3.80
C ILE A 82 12.89 0.44 -4.80
N LEU A 83 13.01 -0.79 -5.29
CA LEU A 83 13.98 -1.18 -6.32
C LEU A 83 13.33 -1.36 -7.68
N PHE A 84 12.04 -1.69 -7.69
CA PHE A 84 11.23 -1.92 -8.89
C PHE A 84 9.91 -1.18 -8.74
N SER A 85 9.41 -0.57 -9.81
CA SER A 85 8.12 0.12 -9.74
C SER A 85 7.51 0.29 -11.12
N SER A 86 6.18 0.17 -11.20
CA SER A 86 5.41 0.54 -12.38
C SER A 86 5.38 2.05 -12.61
N VAL A 87 5.77 2.84 -11.60
CA VAL A 87 5.95 4.30 -11.70
C VAL A 87 7.44 4.57 -11.61
N PRO A 88 8.11 4.88 -12.75
CA PRO A 88 9.58 4.95 -12.80
C PRO A 88 10.21 5.92 -11.81
N THR A 89 9.54 7.03 -11.51
CA THR A 89 10.07 8.04 -10.58
C THR A 89 10.16 7.55 -9.14
N ARG A 90 9.52 6.43 -8.81
CA ARG A 90 9.59 5.85 -7.46
C ARG A 90 10.83 4.96 -7.25
N VAL A 91 11.44 4.48 -8.32
CA VAL A 91 12.65 3.64 -8.20
C VAL A 91 13.76 4.41 -7.50
N GLY A 92 14.35 3.82 -6.48
CA GLY A 92 15.40 4.44 -5.67
C GLY A 92 14.87 5.27 -4.50
N THR A 93 13.57 5.44 -4.38
CA THR A 93 12.95 6.13 -3.23
C THR A 93 12.51 5.11 -2.18
N ALA A 94 12.02 5.61 -1.05
CA ALA A 94 11.49 4.76 0.00
C ALA A 94 10.12 5.26 0.45
N PHE A 95 9.24 4.31 0.78
CA PHE A 95 8.01 4.59 1.49
C PHE A 95 8.19 4.26 2.97
N GLU A 96 7.78 5.16 3.82
CA GLU A 96 7.68 4.89 5.25
C GLU A 96 6.20 4.82 5.63
N ARG A 97 5.84 3.81 6.42
CA ARG A 97 4.46 3.56 6.82
C ARG A 97 4.41 3.27 8.31
N ARG A 98 3.46 3.87 8.99
CA ARG A 98 3.15 3.51 10.37
C ARG A 98 2.22 2.33 10.37
N VAL A 99 2.54 1.30 11.14
CA VAL A 99 1.70 0.11 11.30
C VAL A 99 0.73 0.36 12.44
N ARG A 100 -0.55 0.37 12.14
CA ARG A 100 -1.61 0.43 13.16
C ARG A 100 -2.34 -0.90 13.17
N VAL A 101 -2.36 -1.57 14.32
CA VAL A 101 -2.94 -2.90 14.46
C VAL A 101 -4.42 -2.77 14.81
N ILE A 102 -5.29 -3.36 13.99
CA ILE A 102 -6.73 -3.44 14.27
C ILE A 102 -7.02 -4.72 15.06
N ASP A 103 -6.52 -5.86 14.57
CA ASP A 103 -6.56 -7.15 15.26
C ASP A 103 -5.39 -8.00 14.76
N ALA A 104 -5.32 -9.28 15.18
CA ALA A 104 -4.21 -10.16 14.85
C ALA A 104 -4.00 -10.35 13.33
N ASP A 105 -5.06 -10.19 12.55
CA ASP A 105 -5.05 -10.45 11.09
C ASP A 105 -5.37 -9.22 10.24
N THR A 106 -5.52 -8.06 10.88
CA THR A 106 -5.89 -6.82 10.17
C THR A 106 -5.01 -5.67 10.64
N ILE A 107 -4.33 -5.02 9.69
CA ILE A 107 -3.49 -3.85 9.96
C ILE A 107 -3.86 -2.71 9.03
N VAL A 108 -3.52 -1.50 9.44
CA VAL A 108 -3.53 -0.32 8.58
C VAL A 108 -2.09 0.16 8.44
N LEU A 109 -1.67 0.36 7.20
CA LEU A 109 -0.41 1.04 6.91
C LEU A 109 -0.74 2.49 6.56
N GLU A 110 -0.27 3.41 7.39
CA GLU A 110 -0.52 4.84 7.21
C GLU A 110 0.70 5.53 6.67
N THR A 111 0.52 6.39 5.68
CA THR A 111 1.60 7.24 5.20
C THR A 111 1.91 8.33 6.23
N THR A 112 3.16 8.79 6.26
CA THR A 112 3.47 10.02 6.98
C THR A 112 2.75 11.18 6.31
N PRO A 113 2.23 12.15 7.09
CA PRO A 113 1.53 13.29 6.49
C PRO A 113 2.42 14.07 5.54
N GLU A 114 1.89 14.39 4.36
CA GLU A 114 2.57 15.19 3.36
C GLU A 114 1.76 16.47 3.09
N VAL A 115 2.45 17.59 2.96
CA VAL A 115 1.82 18.89 2.66
C VAL A 115 2.06 19.21 1.19
N SER A 116 0.98 19.41 0.41
CA SER A 116 1.07 19.79 -0.98
C SER A 116 1.45 21.27 -1.15
N LYS A 117 1.79 21.66 -2.38
CA LYS A 117 2.08 23.06 -2.72
C LYS A 117 0.92 24.01 -2.39
N SER A 118 -0.31 23.50 -2.40
CA SER A 118 -1.51 24.28 -2.05
C SER A 118 -1.76 24.35 -0.53
N GLY A 119 -0.89 23.76 0.28
CA GLY A 119 -1.04 23.75 1.74
C GLY A 119 -1.97 22.67 2.28
N LYS A 120 -2.43 21.75 1.46
CA LYS A 120 -3.29 20.64 1.89
C LYS A 120 -2.44 19.51 2.46
N THR A 121 -2.88 18.93 3.57
CA THR A 121 -2.24 17.78 4.19
C THR A 121 -2.87 16.49 3.71
N TYR A 122 -2.04 15.55 3.24
CA TYR A 122 -2.49 14.27 2.72
C TYR A 122 -1.98 13.14 3.61
N VAL A 123 -2.87 12.21 3.94
CA VAL A 123 -2.54 10.95 4.62
C VAL A 123 -3.31 9.85 3.90
N THR A 124 -2.62 8.78 3.54
CA THR A 124 -3.26 7.60 2.94
C THR A 124 -3.22 6.46 3.95
N CYS A 125 -4.37 5.83 4.16
CA CYS A 125 -4.55 4.68 5.03
C CYS A 125 -4.91 3.47 4.20
N LEU A 126 -4.06 2.44 4.24
CA LEU A 126 -4.26 1.19 3.51
C LEU A 126 -4.53 0.09 4.52
N THR A 127 -5.73 -0.48 4.45
CA THR A 127 -6.13 -1.57 5.35
C THR A 127 -5.86 -2.90 4.66
N TRP A 128 -5.13 -3.78 5.35
CA TRP A 128 -4.69 -5.07 4.85
C TRP A 128 -5.14 -6.18 5.78
N LYS A 129 -5.58 -7.28 5.19
CA LYS A 129 -5.98 -8.47 5.94
C LYS A 129 -5.06 -9.64 5.58
N ARG A 130 -4.56 -10.33 6.62
CA ARG A 130 -3.64 -11.46 6.46
C ARG A 130 -4.30 -12.57 5.68
N VAL A 131 -3.58 -13.13 4.70
CA VAL A 131 -3.98 -14.34 4.01
C VAL A 131 -3.80 -15.52 4.97
N SER A 132 -4.85 -16.33 5.12
CA SER A 132 -4.76 -17.53 5.95
C SER A 132 -3.80 -18.52 5.32
N ALA A 133 -3.00 -19.19 6.17
CA ALA A 133 -2.14 -20.25 5.70
C ALA A 133 -2.99 -21.38 5.10
N LEU A 134 -2.51 -21.94 4.00
CA LEU A 134 -3.13 -23.13 3.43
C LEU A 134 -2.87 -24.31 4.36
N ALA A 135 -3.92 -24.97 4.75
CA ALA A 135 -3.84 -26.13 5.63
C ALA A 135 -3.33 -27.37 4.86
#